data_0d02c43912f6bf350a86c299eeae5572
#
_entry.id   0d02c43912f6bf350a86c299eeae5572
#
_cell.length_a   1.000
_cell.length_b   1.000
_cell.length_c   1.000
_cell.angle_alpha   90.00
_cell.angle_beta   90.00
_cell.angle_gamma   90.00
#
_symmetry.space_group_name_H-M   'P 1'
#
loop_
_entity.id
_entity.type
_entity.pdbx_description
1 polymer ?
#
loop_
_entity_poly.entity_id
_entity_poly.type
_entity_poly.pdbx_seq_one_letter_code
_entity_poly.pdbx_strand_id
1 'polypeptide(L)'
;VQAYTGSTVAASRLDNAGIWLLSQQGAATDTVSVTNTLTNSGTLQSAGSETLTADQITNTGTLIAEGNLSANVTSSLDNQATGVVQAGQQLAVHGAGAALTNAAGGKMLGDGLAIDVASIDNSGTLQGGTRADSMVSAATTLTNRTTGVLSVATASGGAGTVAATTLVNDGKLQSAGALTLHVGASGLSSNGTVVAERDLTLQSRTGNHYTATVNGLMQSRSGTLAIHGTGSSALNIGS
;
A
#
# COMPACT_ATOMS: atom_id res chain seq x y z
N VAL A 1 23.60 -4.17 -15.60
CA VAL A 1 23.71 -5.64 -15.45
C VAL A 1 22.43 -6.25 -16.00
N GLN A 2 22.53 -7.42 -16.62
CA GLN A 2 21.42 -8.06 -17.30
C GLN A 2 21.53 -9.59 -17.18
N ALA A 3 20.43 -10.26 -16.84
CA ALA A 3 20.29 -11.70 -16.93
C ALA A 3 19.17 -12.08 -17.90
N TYR A 4 19.19 -13.30 -18.45
CA TYR A 4 18.17 -13.80 -19.37
C TYR A 4 17.07 -14.56 -18.63
N THR A 5 17.44 -15.46 -17.76
CA THR A 5 16.56 -16.20 -16.85
C THR A 5 16.79 -15.68 -15.44
N GLY A 6 15.91 -15.85 -14.51
CA GLY A 6 15.93 -15.33 -13.17
C GLY A 6 17.29 -15.03 -12.52
N SER A 7 17.35 -14.03 -11.70
CA SER A 7 18.54 -13.58 -10.98
C SER A 7 18.43 -13.85 -9.49
N THR A 8 19.52 -14.27 -8.87
CA THR A 8 19.65 -14.30 -7.41
C THR A 8 20.82 -13.43 -7.02
N VAL A 9 20.55 -12.42 -6.19
CA VAL A 9 21.54 -11.47 -5.69
C VAL A 9 21.54 -11.50 -4.18
N ALA A 10 22.73 -11.59 -3.58
CA ALA A 10 22.92 -11.51 -2.14
C ALA A 10 24.04 -10.50 -1.82
N ALA A 11 23.75 -9.56 -0.95
CA ALA A 11 24.69 -8.51 -0.55
C ALA A 11 24.39 -8.02 0.87
N SER A 12 25.36 -7.38 1.51
CA SER A 12 25.09 -6.65 2.75
C SER A 12 24.46 -5.29 2.48
N ARG A 13 24.82 -4.66 1.37
CA ARG A 13 24.29 -3.38 0.88
C ARG A 13 24.22 -3.40 -0.64
N LEU A 14 23.19 -2.80 -1.19
CA LEU A 14 23.03 -2.64 -2.63
C LEU A 14 22.66 -1.18 -2.95
N ASP A 15 23.49 -0.52 -3.76
CA ASP A 15 23.22 0.81 -4.29
C ASP A 15 23.11 0.70 -5.82
N ASN A 16 21.90 0.90 -6.35
CA ASN A 16 21.66 0.91 -7.80
C ASN A 16 21.39 2.35 -8.27
N ALA A 17 22.35 2.89 -9.03
CA ALA A 17 22.21 4.20 -9.69
C ALA A 17 22.06 4.08 -11.22
N GLY A 18 22.13 2.86 -11.74
CA GLY A 18 22.05 2.57 -13.18
C GLY A 18 20.79 1.80 -13.57
N ILE A 19 20.87 1.09 -14.67
CA ILE A 19 19.82 0.19 -15.15
C ILE A 19 20.26 -1.24 -14.87
N TRP A 20 19.44 -1.96 -14.12
CA TRP A 20 19.63 -3.36 -13.82
C TRP A 20 18.41 -4.16 -14.25
N LEU A 21 18.58 -4.99 -15.28
CA LEU A 21 17.57 -5.92 -15.76
C LEU A 21 17.86 -7.28 -15.12
N LEU A 22 17.06 -7.68 -14.15
CA LEU A 22 17.23 -8.92 -13.39
C LEU A 22 16.88 -10.14 -14.25
N SER A 23 15.84 -10.03 -15.07
CA SER A 23 15.46 -11.07 -16.04
C SER A 23 14.79 -10.46 -17.27
N GLN A 24 14.77 -11.24 -18.36
CA GLN A 24 14.08 -10.89 -19.61
C GLN A 24 12.93 -11.82 -19.94
N GLN A 25 12.68 -12.83 -19.10
CA GLN A 25 11.59 -13.79 -19.29
C GLN A 25 10.48 -13.58 -18.27
N GLY A 26 9.23 -13.51 -18.75
CA GLY A 26 8.06 -13.26 -17.92
C GLY A 26 7.72 -14.35 -16.91
N ALA A 27 8.23 -15.59 -17.09
CA ALA A 27 8.08 -16.66 -16.12
C ALA A 27 9.20 -16.71 -15.06
N ALA A 28 10.19 -15.80 -15.14
CA ALA A 28 11.29 -15.75 -14.19
C ALA A 28 10.83 -15.30 -12.81
N THR A 29 11.54 -15.77 -11.79
CA THR A 29 11.45 -15.23 -10.43
C THR A 29 12.83 -14.72 -10.06
N ASP A 30 12.90 -13.43 -9.77
CA ASP A 30 14.12 -12.76 -9.35
C ASP A 30 14.13 -12.57 -7.84
N THR A 31 15.29 -12.73 -7.24
CA THR A 31 15.47 -12.54 -5.79
C THR A 31 16.65 -11.63 -5.52
N VAL A 32 16.42 -10.55 -4.82
CA VAL A 32 17.44 -9.64 -4.31
C VAL A 32 17.38 -9.62 -2.80
N SER A 33 18.39 -10.20 -2.16
CA SER A 33 18.49 -10.28 -0.70
C SER A 33 19.62 -9.39 -0.21
N VAL A 34 19.26 -8.36 0.54
CA VAL A 34 20.20 -7.39 1.11
C VAL A 34 20.06 -7.42 2.63
N THR A 35 21.15 -7.66 3.35
CA THR A 35 21.07 -7.76 4.81
C THR A 35 20.72 -6.42 5.47
N ASN A 36 21.25 -5.31 4.94
CA ASN A 36 21.05 -3.98 5.51
C ASN A 36 20.20 -3.11 4.57
N THR A 37 20.82 -2.31 3.72
CA THR A 37 20.14 -1.27 2.94
C THR A 37 20.19 -1.55 1.44
N LEU A 38 19.02 -1.49 0.79
CA LEU A 38 18.86 -1.40 -0.65
C LEU A 38 18.51 0.05 -1.01
N THR A 39 19.37 0.73 -1.75
CA THR A 39 19.11 2.08 -2.29
C THR A 39 18.96 1.98 -3.80
N ASN A 40 17.83 2.42 -4.34
CA ASN A 40 17.60 2.46 -5.77
C ASN A 40 17.32 3.90 -6.23
N SER A 41 18.26 4.47 -6.96
CA SER A 41 18.09 5.75 -7.66
C SER A 41 18.03 5.61 -9.18
N GLY A 42 18.29 4.40 -9.67
CA GLY A 42 18.19 4.03 -11.08
C GLY A 42 16.95 3.19 -11.38
N THR A 43 17.10 2.20 -12.23
CA THR A 43 16.06 1.24 -12.58
C THR A 43 16.47 -0.16 -12.14
N LEU A 44 15.62 -0.83 -11.40
CA LEU A 44 15.68 -2.25 -11.10
C LEU A 44 14.43 -2.88 -11.70
N GLN A 45 14.60 -3.78 -12.66
CA GLN A 45 13.48 -4.33 -13.42
C GLN A 45 13.57 -5.84 -13.58
N SER A 46 12.44 -6.50 -13.37
CA SER A 46 12.20 -7.90 -13.69
C SER A 46 11.11 -8.02 -14.75
N ALA A 47 11.31 -8.83 -15.78
CA ALA A 47 10.25 -9.21 -16.72
C ALA A 47 9.29 -10.26 -16.13
N GLY A 48 9.64 -10.86 -14.99
CA GLY A 48 8.83 -11.82 -14.26
C GLY A 48 8.41 -11.27 -12.90
N SER A 49 8.41 -12.14 -11.90
CA SER A 49 8.17 -11.75 -10.51
C SER A 49 9.46 -11.43 -9.78
N GLU A 50 9.40 -10.50 -8.84
CA GLU A 50 10.57 -10.07 -8.06
C GLU A 50 10.29 -10.13 -6.56
N THR A 51 11.27 -10.64 -5.82
CA THR A 51 11.30 -10.58 -4.36
C THR A 51 12.51 -9.79 -3.89
N LEU A 52 12.26 -8.70 -3.21
CA LEU A 52 13.26 -7.87 -2.54
C LEU A 52 13.20 -8.16 -1.04
N THR A 53 14.34 -8.43 -0.42
CA THR A 53 14.45 -8.57 1.03
C THR A 53 15.53 -7.63 1.53
N ALA A 54 15.22 -6.77 2.49
CA ALA A 54 16.19 -5.85 3.10
C ALA A 54 15.76 -5.44 4.50
N ASP A 55 16.70 -4.92 5.30
CA ASP A 55 16.30 -4.18 6.50
C ASP A 55 15.60 -2.87 6.09
N GLN A 56 16.21 -2.13 5.19
CA GLN A 56 15.66 -0.87 4.67
C GLN A 56 15.71 -0.84 3.13
N ILE A 57 14.64 -0.36 2.52
CA ILE A 57 14.58 -0.04 1.09
C ILE A 57 14.32 1.45 0.93
N THR A 58 15.20 2.14 0.21
CA THR A 58 14.99 3.55 -0.21
C THR A 58 14.94 3.61 -1.73
N ASN A 59 13.82 4.10 -2.27
CA ASN A 59 13.61 4.18 -3.70
C ASN A 59 13.34 5.63 -4.14
N THR A 60 14.24 6.19 -4.92
CA THR A 60 14.06 7.46 -5.66
C THR A 60 13.94 7.24 -7.17
N GLY A 61 14.24 6.03 -7.62
CA GLY A 61 14.19 5.59 -9.01
C GLY A 61 12.98 4.70 -9.31
N THR A 62 13.20 3.64 -10.05
CA THR A 62 12.14 2.74 -10.52
C THR A 62 12.42 1.30 -10.10
N LEU A 63 11.48 0.68 -9.41
CA LEU A 63 11.43 -0.74 -9.09
C LEU A 63 10.23 -1.32 -9.83
N ILE A 64 10.44 -2.21 -10.81
CA ILE A 64 9.37 -2.78 -11.63
C ILE A 64 9.50 -4.29 -11.72
N ALA A 65 8.40 -4.99 -11.48
CA ALA A 65 8.21 -6.38 -11.88
C ALA A 65 6.97 -6.49 -12.78
N GLU A 66 7.10 -7.15 -13.92
CA GLU A 66 5.97 -7.41 -14.82
C GLU A 66 4.97 -8.43 -14.22
N GLY A 67 5.45 -9.29 -13.33
CA GLY A 67 4.66 -10.19 -12.49
C GLY A 67 4.35 -9.58 -11.12
N ASN A 68 4.51 -10.38 -10.07
CA ASN A 68 4.39 -9.92 -8.69
C ASN A 68 5.67 -9.22 -8.23
N LEU A 69 5.53 -8.16 -7.43
CA LEU A 69 6.63 -7.56 -6.70
C LEU A 69 6.38 -7.70 -5.21
N SER A 70 7.28 -8.39 -4.51
CA SER A 70 7.23 -8.56 -3.06
C SER A 70 8.43 -7.88 -2.40
N ALA A 71 8.19 -6.89 -1.55
CA ALA A 71 9.20 -6.25 -0.71
C ALA A 71 9.03 -6.71 0.74
N ASN A 72 10.01 -7.48 1.23
CA ASN A 72 10.08 -7.94 2.62
C ASN A 72 11.07 -7.06 3.38
N VAL A 73 10.59 -6.22 4.29
CA VAL A 73 11.41 -5.27 5.03
C VAL A 73 11.28 -5.46 6.53
N THR A 74 12.36 -5.22 7.27
CA THR A 74 12.32 -5.33 8.73
C THR A 74 12.16 -3.97 9.41
N SER A 75 12.72 -2.91 8.83
CA SER A 75 12.66 -1.56 9.40
C SER A 75 11.84 -0.58 8.56
N SER A 76 12.12 -0.46 7.24
CA SER A 76 11.36 0.49 6.41
C SER A 76 11.40 0.23 4.91
N LEU A 77 10.33 0.68 4.23
CA LEU A 77 10.33 0.97 2.80
C LEU A 77 9.97 2.45 2.60
N ASP A 78 10.93 3.18 2.03
CA ASP A 78 10.84 4.62 1.76
C ASP A 78 10.78 4.85 0.24
N ASN A 79 9.57 5.09 -0.30
CA ASN A 79 9.38 5.48 -1.69
C ASN A 79 9.30 7.00 -1.77
N GLN A 80 10.37 7.62 -2.28
CA GLN A 80 10.54 9.07 -2.32
C GLN A 80 9.74 9.73 -3.46
N ALA A 81 9.78 11.06 -3.56
CA ALA A 81 8.93 11.85 -4.45
C ALA A 81 8.99 11.47 -5.94
N THR A 82 10.14 10.99 -6.43
CA THR A 82 10.32 10.52 -7.82
C THR A 82 10.23 9.00 -7.94
N GLY A 83 10.13 8.30 -6.80
CA GLY A 83 10.16 6.85 -6.74
C GLY A 83 8.92 6.22 -7.35
N VAL A 84 9.14 5.19 -8.16
CA VAL A 84 8.09 4.33 -8.70
C VAL A 84 8.35 2.90 -8.24
N VAL A 85 7.37 2.29 -7.59
CA VAL A 85 7.34 0.87 -7.26
C VAL A 85 6.12 0.27 -7.96
N GLN A 86 6.35 -0.64 -8.90
CA GLN A 86 5.25 -1.14 -9.74
C GLN A 86 5.31 -2.66 -9.91
N ALA A 87 4.19 -3.30 -9.71
CA ALA A 87 3.94 -4.68 -10.07
C ALA A 87 2.89 -4.75 -11.18
N GLY A 88 3.13 -5.58 -12.20
CA GLY A 88 2.12 -5.86 -13.22
C GLY A 88 0.96 -6.72 -12.67
N GLN A 89 1.21 -7.43 -11.58
CA GLN A 89 0.20 -8.21 -10.86
C GLN A 89 0.05 -7.69 -9.42
N GLN A 90 0.51 -8.41 -8.42
CA GLN A 90 0.36 -8.00 -7.03
C GLN A 90 1.59 -7.24 -6.54
N LEU A 91 1.38 -6.07 -5.97
CA LEU A 91 2.38 -5.38 -5.15
C LEU A 91 2.18 -5.79 -3.70
N ALA A 92 3.16 -6.48 -3.15
CA ALA A 92 3.20 -6.89 -1.76
C ALA A 92 4.29 -6.13 -1.00
N VAL A 93 3.98 -5.66 0.21
CA VAL A 93 4.96 -5.09 1.15
C VAL A 93 4.70 -5.71 2.52
N HIS A 94 5.67 -6.43 3.03
CA HIS A 94 5.58 -7.14 4.30
C HIS A 94 6.66 -6.70 5.28
N GLY A 95 6.24 -6.47 6.52
CA GLY A 95 7.16 -6.14 7.60
C GLY A 95 6.40 -5.76 8.86
N ALA A 96 6.15 -6.73 9.77
CA ALA A 96 5.33 -6.52 10.97
C ALA A 96 5.84 -5.39 11.88
N GLY A 97 7.16 -5.09 11.85
CA GLY A 97 7.78 -3.97 12.57
C GLY A 97 8.14 -2.77 11.68
N ALA A 98 7.90 -2.86 10.38
CA ALA A 98 8.41 -1.89 9.42
C ALA A 98 7.47 -0.70 9.20
N ALA A 99 8.04 0.44 8.85
CA ALA A 99 7.32 1.61 8.37
C ALA A 99 7.32 1.64 6.83
N LEU A 100 6.17 1.96 6.25
CA LEU A 100 6.03 2.27 4.82
C LEU A 100 5.77 3.76 4.66
N THR A 101 6.67 4.44 3.95
CA THR A 101 6.50 5.85 3.55
C THR A 101 6.39 5.94 2.03
N ASN A 102 5.36 6.62 1.54
CA ASN A 102 5.23 6.98 0.13
C ASN A 102 5.10 8.50 0.04
N ALA A 103 6.19 9.15 -0.34
CA ALA A 103 6.29 10.61 -0.35
C ALA A 103 5.40 11.25 -1.44
N ALA A 104 5.13 12.54 -1.32
CA ALA A 104 4.38 13.29 -2.32
C ALA A 104 5.04 13.19 -3.70
N GLY A 105 4.30 12.73 -4.71
CA GLY A 105 4.81 12.41 -6.05
C GLY A 105 5.24 10.97 -6.23
N GLY A 106 5.60 10.26 -5.16
CA GLY A 106 5.92 8.83 -5.19
C GLY A 106 4.73 7.97 -5.63
N LYS A 107 5.00 6.88 -6.34
CA LYS A 107 3.98 5.98 -6.87
C LYS A 107 4.25 4.55 -6.44
N MET A 108 3.24 3.90 -5.91
CA MET A 108 3.25 2.47 -5.59
C MET A 108 2.00 1.84 -6.24
N LEU A 109 2.21 1.00 -7.25
CA LEU A 109 1.16 0.55 -8.16
C LEU A 109 1.18 -0.96 -8.28
N GLY A 110 0.02 -1.60 -8.24
CA GLY A 110 -0.16 -3.02 -8.51
C GLY A 110 -1.55 -3.30 -9.08
N ASP A 111 -1.75 -4.43 -9.75
CA ASP A 111 -3.11 -4.87 -10.08
C ASP A 111 -3.87 -5.33 -8.81
N GLY A 112 -3.15 -5.80 -7.81
CA GLY A 112 -3.61 -6.00 -6.43
C GLY A 112 -2.61 -5.44 -5.43
N LEU A 113 -3.08 -5.13 -4.22
CA LEU A 113 -2.24 -4.71 -3.09
C LEU A 113 -2.30 -5.78 -1.99
N ALA A 114 -1.14 -6.12 -1.43
CA ALA A 114 -1.01 -6.95 -0.24
C ALA A 114 -0.01 -6.30 0.73
N ILE A 115 -0.45 -5.26 1.43
CA ILE A 115 0.43 -4.49 2.31
C ILE A 115 0.11 -4.83 3.76
N ASP A 116 1.12 -5.28 4.49
CA ASP A 116 1.03 -5.60 5.92
C ASP A 116 2.29 -5.16 6.65
N VAL A 117 2.22 -4.01 7.30
CA VAL A 117 3.36 -3.33 7.95
C VAL A 117 2.96 -2.74 9.31
N ALA A 118 3.93 -2.23 10.08
CA ALA A 118 3.62 -1.59 11.36
C ALA A 118 2.89 -0.26 11.18
N SER A 119 3.37 0.58 10.26
CA SER A 119 2.77 1.89 10.00
C SER A 119 2.86 2.28 8.54
N ILE A 120 1.92 3.11 8.08
CA ILE A 120 1.87 3.65 6.71
C ILE A 120 1.72 5.16 6.77
N ASP A 121 2.59 5.89 6.04
CA ASP A 121 2.48 7.32 5.78
C ASP A 121 2.45 7.55 4.27
N ASN A 122 1.28 7.88 3.73
CA ASN A 122 1.07 8.06 2.29
C ASN A 122 0.77 9.52 1.96
N SER A 123 1.68 10.17 1.25
CA SER A 123 1.51 11.48 0.63
C SER A 123 1.45 11.39 -0.91
N GLY A 124 1.83 10.26 -1.48
CA GLY A 124 1.86 9.97 -2.90
C GLY A 124 0.65 9.17 -3.37
N THR A 125 0.85 8.36 -4.39
CA THR A 125 -0.18 7.46 -4.92
C THR A 125 0.14 6.02 -4.51
N LEU A 126 -0.79 5.39 -3.81
CA LEU A 126 -0.80 3.96 -3.51
C LEU A 126 -2.06 3.38 -4.15
N GLN A 127 -1.89 2.54 -5.19
CA GLN A 127 -3.02 2.14 -6.03
C GLN A 127 -3.02 0.64 -6.35
N GLY A 128 -4.13 -0.02 -6.04
CA GLY A 128 -4.52 -1.31 -6.58
C GLY A 128 -5.31 -1.16 -7.89
N GLY A 129 -5.34 -2.20 -8.70
CA GLY A 129 -6.01 -2.24 -10.00
C GLY A 129 -7.33 -3.01 -9.99
N THR A 130 -7.37 -4.09 -10.75
CA THR A 130 -8.62 -4.82 -11.04
C THR A 130 -8.90 -6.00 -10.10
N ARG A 131 -7.92 -6.42 -9.30
CA ARG A 131 -8.09 -7.56 -8.39
C ARG A 131 -9.11 -7.27 -7.29
N ALA A 132 -9.85 -8.30 -6.91
CA ALA A 132 -11.00 -8.18 -6.01
C ALA A 132 -10.63 -8.16 -4.51
N ASP A 133 -9.35 -8.35 -4.16
CA ASP A 133 -8.90 -8.68 -2.81
C ASP A 133 -7.71 -7.84 -2.33
N SER A 134 -7.63 -6.59 -2.77
CA SER A 134 -6.59 -5.67 -2.28
C SER A 134 -6.72 -5.43 -0.78
N MET A 135 -5.60 -5.58 -0.07
CA MET A 135 -5.52 -5.34 1.37
C MET A 135 -4.38 -4.39 1.69
N VAL A 136 -4.68 -3.35 2.44
CA VAL A 136 -3.69 -2.40 2.99
C VAL A 136 -3.86 -2.36 4.50
N SER A 137 -2.91 -2.94 5.22
CA SER A 137 -2.95 -3.11 6.67
C SER A 137 -1.76 -2.43 7.33
N ALA A 138 -2.03 -1.60 8.32
CA ALA A 138 -1.06 -1.10 9.28
C ALA A 138 -1.39 -1.62 10.68
N ALA A 139 -0.41 -2.20 11.38
CA ALA A 139 -0.65 -2.70 12.73
C ALA A 139 -1.00 -1.57 13.71
N THR A 140 -0.41 -0.40 13.52
CA THR A 140 -0.61 0.78 14.38
C THR A 140 -1.36 1.89 13.63
N THR A 141 -0.69 2.70 12.85
CA THR A 141 -1.27 3.91 12.22
C THR A 141 -1.14 3.85 10.70
N LEU A 142 -2.23 4.16 10.02
CA LEU A 142 -2.24 4.53 8.61
C LEU A 142 -2.62 6.00 8.51
N THR A 143 -1.71 6.81 7.96
CA THR A 143 -1.94 8.22 7.65
C THR A 143 -1.93 8.40 6.15
N ASN A 144 -3.07 8.80 5.58
CA ASN A 144 -3.19 9.23 4.19
C ASN A 144 -3.28 10.76 4.19
N ARG A 145 -2.16 11.41 3.87
CA ARG A 145 -2.01 12.88 3.98
C ARG A 145 -2.78 13.61 2.89
N THR A 146 -2.87 14.93 2.98
CA THR A 146 -3.66 15.79 2.08
C THR A 146 -3.39 15.57 0.59
N THR A 147 -2.15 15.29 0.19
CA THR A 147 -1.79 14.96 -1.20
C THR A 147 -1.90 13.46 -1.51
N GLY A 148 -2.11 12.64 -0.49
CA GLY A 148 -2.13 11.19 -0.61
C GLY A 148 -3.38 10.67 -1.32
N VAL A 149 -3.16 9.77 -2.25
CA VAL A 149 -4.22 8.98 -2.91
C VAL A 149 -4.00 7.51 -2.54
N LEU A 150 -4.94 6.95 -1.81
CA LEU A 150 -5.02 5.52 -1.55
C LEU A 150 -6.25 4.96 -2.29
N SER A 151 -6.00 4.22 -3.35
CA SER A 151 -7.04 3.58 -4.16
C SER A 151 -6.87 2.06 -4.10
N VAL A 152 -7.76 1.37 -3.42
CA VAL A 152 -7.63 -0.09 -3.25
C VAL A 152 -8.13 -0.89 -4.45
N ALA A 153 -8.99 -0.32 -5.28
CA ALA A 153 -9.41 -0.91 -6.54
C ALA A 153 -9.75 0.18 -7.56
N THR A 154 -9.44 -0.07 -8.84
CA THR A 154 -9.78 0.81 -9.97
C THR A 154 -10.86 0.23 -10.87
N ALA A 155 -11.27 -1.02 -10.66
CA ALA A 155 -12.35 -1.67 -11.40
C ALA A 155 -13.60 -1.85 -10.52
N SER A 156 -14.78 -1.74 -11.12
CA SER A 156 -16.07 -1.83 -10.43
C SER A 156 -16.36 -3.20 -9.80
N GLY A 157 -15.73 -4.26 -10.27
CA GLY A 157 -15.80 -5.60 -9.67
C GLY A 157 -14.82 -5.82 -8.52
N GLY A 158 -13.88 -4.90 -8.30
CA GLY A 158 -12.90 -4.98 -7.25
C GLY A 158 -13.49 -4.73 -5.88
N ALA A 159 -12.80 -5.16 -4.87
CA ALA A 159 -13.06 -4.83 -3.48
C ALA A 159 -11.72 -4.63 -2.78
N GLY A 160 -11.71 -3.87 -1.72
CA GLY A 160 -10.50 -3.70 -0.95
C GLY A 160 -10.77 -3.46 0.52
N THR A 161 -9.79 -3.82 1.30
CA THR A 161 -9.79 -3.61 2.75
C THR A 161 -8.65 -2.68 3.14
N VAL A 162 -8.97 -1.69 3.94
CA VAL A 162 -7.97 -0.86 4.63
C VAL A 162 -8.11 -1.07 6.13
N ALA A 163 -7.04 -1.48 6.78
CA ALA A 163 -7.05 -1.82 8.19
C ALA A 163 -5.97 -1.08 8.96
N ALA A 164 -6.31 -0.47 10.09
CA ALA A 164 -5.34 0.16 11.00
C ALA A 164 -5.92 0.25 12.42
N THR A 165 -5.05 0.30 13.44
CA THR A 165 -5.51 0.65 14.78
C THR A 165 -5.98 2.11 14.82
N THR A 166 -5.24 3.01 14.17
CA THR A 166 -5.62 4.41 13.94
C THR A 166 -5.58 4.69 12.43
N LEU A 167 -6.69 5.11 11.87
CA LEU A 167 -6.79 5.53 10.46
C LEU A 167 -7.01 7.05 10.40
N VAL A 168 -6.03 7.76 9.83
CA VAL A 168 -6.11 9.19 9.58
C VAL A 168 -6.16 9.41 8.07
N ASN A 169 -7.20 10.05 7.57
CA ASN A 169 -7.35 10.35 6.16
C ASN A 169 -7.62 11.84 5.94
N ASP A 170 -6.59 12.57 5.54
CA ASP A 170 -6.68 13.96 5.09
C ASP A 170 -6.69 14.09 3.56
N GLY A 171 -6.36 12.99 2.87
CA GLY A 171 -6.29 12.89 1.41
C GLY A 171 -7.51 12.19 0.80
N LYS A 172 -7.24 11.38 -0.21
CA LYS A 172 -8.26 10.64 -0.95
C LYS A 172 -8.12 9.14 -0.72
N LEU A 173 -9.10 8.54 -0.10
CA LEU A 173 -9.24 7.10 0.09
C LEU A 173 -10.43 6.62 -0.74
N GLN A 174 -10.20 5.72 -1.70
CA GLN A 174 -11.22 5.34 -2.65
C GLN A 174 -11.16 3.89 -3.11
N SER A 175 -12.30 3.40 -3.62
CA SER A 175 -12.41 2.15 -4.35
C SER A 175 -13.44 2.32 -5.48
N ALA A 176 -13.13 1.83 -6.68
CA ALA A 176 -14.12 1.72 -7.75
C ALA A 176 -15.10 0.55 -7.54
N GLY A 177 -14.84 -0.31 -6.58
CA GLY A 177 -15.75 -1.35 -6.10
C GLY A 177 -16.16 -1.12 -4.65
N ALA A 178 -16.28 -2.19 -3.88
CA ALA A 178 -16.54 -2.11 -2.45
C ALA A 178 -15.30 -1.71 -1.67
N LEU A 179 -15.48 -1.04 -0.53
CA LEU A 179 -14.43 -0.63 0.39
C LEU A 179 -14.82 -1.00 1.82
N THR A 180 -13.95 -1.73 2.49
CA THR A 180 -14.09 -2.01 3.92
C THR A 180 -12.97 -1.34 4.71
N LEU A 181 -13.35 -0.56 5.71
CA LEU A 181 -12.44 0.05 6.66
C LEU A 181 -12.53 -0.68 8.00
N HIS A 182 -11.42 -1.28 8.42
CA HIS A 182 -11.27 -1.90 9.73
C HIS A 182 -10.44 -1.00 10.63
N VAL A 183 -11.04 -0.45 11.68
CA VAL A 183 -10.34 0.45 12.61
C VAL A 183 -10.26 -0.15 14.02
N GLY A 184 -9.17 0.15 14.70
CA GLY A 184 -8.99 -0.21 16.12
C GLY A 184 -9.68 0.79 17.05
N ALA A 185 -9.36 0.73 18.34
CA ALA A 185 -9.99 1.57 19.35
C ALA A 185 -9.79 3.08 19.13
N SER A 186 -8.65 3.48 18.56
CA SER A 186 -8.39 4.91 18.21
C SER A 186 -9.19 5.38 16.98
N GLY A 187 -9.77 4.44 16.23
CA GLY A 187 -10.78 4.71 15.23
C GLY A 187 -10.33 5.39 13.94
N LEU A 188 -11.24 6.16 13.39
CA LEU A 188 -11.08 6.92 12.14
C LEU A 188 -11.13 8.42 12.42
N SER A 189 -10.14 9.15 11.88
CA SER A 189 -10.22 10.61 11.71
C SER A 189 -10.11 10.93 10.23
N SER A 190 -11.14 11.51 9.63
CA SER A 190 -11.16 11.83 8.20
C SER A 190 -11.58 13.26 7.95
N ASN A 191 -10.63 14.09 7.52
CA ASN A 191 -10.88 15.44 6.99
C ASN A 191 -10.93 15.41 5.44
N GLY A 192 -10.42 14.37 4.84
CA GLY A 192 -10.36 14.16 3.40
C GLY A 192 -11.61 13.45 2.85
N THR A 193 -11.40 12.69 1.79
CA THR A 193 -12.47 12.00 1.06
C THR A 193 -12.34 10.50 1.23
N VAL A 194 -13.44 9.83 1.59
CA VAL A 194 -13.59 8.37 1.60
C VAL A 194 -14.75 8.01 0.67
N VAL A 195 -14.48 7.35 -0.46
CA VAL A 195 -15.50 7.02 -1.45
C VAL A 195 -15.35 5.58 -1.93
N ALA A 196 -16.46 4.86 -1.92
CA ALA A 196 -16.62 3.60 -2.66
C ALA A 196 -17.69 3.80 -3.75
N GLU A 197 -17.45 3.25 -4.95
CA GLU A 197 -18.49 3.24 -5.98
C GLU A 197 -19.62 2.24 -5.66
N ARG A 198 -19.31 1.22 -4.84
CA ARG A 198 -20.27 0.25 -4.30
C ARG A 198 -20.38 0.38 -2.79
N ASP A 199 -20.47 -0.73 -2.07
CA ASP A 199 -20.62 -0.73 -0.62
C ASP A 199 -19.41 -0.13 0.08
N LEU A 200 -19.66 0.73 1.06
CA LEU A 200 -18.66 1.26 1.98
C LEU A 200 -19.01 0.80 3.39
N THR A 201 -18.11 0.02 3.98
CA THR A 201 -18.29 -0.48 5.35
C THR A 201 -17.20 0.09 6.26
N LEU A 202 -17.61 0.64 7.40
CA LEU A 202 -16.72 0.99 8.51
C LEU A 202 -17.04 0.09 9.69
N GLN A 203 -16.05 -0.62 10.20
CA GLN A 203 -16.24 -1.54 11.33
C GLN A 203 -14.99 -1.68 12.20
N SER A 204 -15.18 -2.22 13.40
CA SER A 204 -14.08 -2.51 14.32
C SER A 204 -13.19 -3.63 13.79
N ARG A 205 -11.87 -3.46 13.93
CA ARG A 205 -10.86 -4.49 13.62
C ARG A 205 -10.90 -5.67 14.61
N THR A 206 -11.25 -5.42 15.85
CA THR A 206 -11.16 -6.38 16.97
C THR A 206 -12.51 -6.67 17.64
N GLY A 207 -13.61 -6.16 17.09
CA GLY A 207 -14.93 -6.25 17.71
C GLY A 207 -15.14 -5.31 18.89
N ASN A 208 -14.17 -4.47 19.23
CA ASN A 208 -14.24 -3.47 20.29
C ASN A 208 -14.91 -2.17 19.80
N HIS A 209 -15.22 -1.27 20.74
CA HIS A 209 -15.68 0.06 20.41
C HIS A 209 -14.57 0.88 19.71
N TYR A 210 -14.97 1.85 18.91
CA TYR A 210 -14.09 2.83 18.27
C TYR A 210 -14.76 4.19 18.18
N THR A 211 -13.97 5.22 17.94
CA THR A 211 -14.49 6.56 17.62
C THR A 211 -14.19 6.86 16.16
N ALA A 212 -15.20 7.28 15.41
CA ALA A 212 -15.01 7.80 14.06
C ALA A 212 -15.39 9.29 14.03
N THR A 213 -14.47 10.12 13.57
CA THR A 213 -14.69 11.56 13.33
C THR A 213 -14.53 11.79 11.83
N VAL A 214 -15.60 12.25 11.18
CA VAL A 214 -15.66 12.50 9.74
C VAL A 214 -16.04 13.98 9.53
N ASN A 215 -15.05 14.79 9.20
CA ASN A 215 -15.21 16.20 8.85
C ASN A 215 -15.25 16.41 7.33
N GLY A 216 -14.73 15.43 6.57
CA GLY A 216 -14.74 15.42 5.12
C GLY A 216 -15.89 14.59 4.54
N LEU A 217 -15.73 14.11 3.32
CA LEU A 217 -16.72 13.29 2.63
C LEU A 217 -16.54 11.81 2.93
N MET A 218 -17.62 11.13 3.35
CA MET A 218 -17.70 9.66 3.38
C MET A 218 -18.95 9.22 2.60
N GLN A 219 -18.75 8.47 1.50
CA GLN A 219 -19.81 8.17 0.57
C GLN A 219 -19.69 6.77 -0.07
N SER A 220 -20.81 6.05 -0.11
CA SER A 220 -21.07 4.97 -1.07
C SER A 220 -21.92 5.56 -2.19
N ARG A 221 -21.49 5.43 -3.46
CA ARG A 221 -22.18 6.08 -4.59
C ARG A 221 -23.34 5.26 -5.14
N SER A 222 -23.19 3.95 -5.19
CA SER A 222 -24.23 3.06 -5.76
C SER A 222 -24.60 1.87 -4.87
N GLY A 223 -24.01 1.78 -3.69
CA GLY A 223 -24.24 0.70 -2.72
C GLY A 223 -24.70 1.23 -1.36
N THR A 224 -24.41 0.46 -0.34
CA THR A 224 -24.76 0.77 1.05
C THR A 224 -23.58 1.41 1.77
N LEU A 225 -23.84 2.47 2.54
CA LEU A 225 -22.92 2.94 3.57
C LEU A 225 -23.31 2.27 4.89
N ALA A 226 -22.48 1.35 5.37
CA ALA A 226 -22.69 0.63 6.62
C ALA A 226 -21.64 1.03 7.66
N ILE A 227 -22.08 1.41 8.85
CA ILE A 227 -21.20 1.75 9.97
C ILE A 227 -21.58 0.85 11.14
N HIS A 228 -20.71 -0.09 11.46
CA HIS A 228 -20.93 -1.09 12.49
C HIS A 228 -20.13 -0.74 13.74
N GLY A 229 -20.78 -0.18 14.72
CA GLY A 229 -20.24 0.06 16.06
C GLY A 229 -20.68 -1.02 17.05
N THR A 230 -19.83 -1.32 18.02
CA THR A 230 -20.14 -2.19 19.17
C THR A 230 -19.99 -1.40 20.47
N GLY A 231 -20.85 -1.68 21.45
CA GLY A 231 -20.78 -1.05 22.78
C GLY A 231 -20.88 0.49 22.69
N SER A 232 -19.87 1.19 23.21
CA SER A 232 -19.82 2.65 23.27
C SER A 232 -19.13 3.30 22.06
N SER A 233 -19.19 2.68 20.86
CA SER A 233 -18.67 3.30 19.64
C SER A 233 -19.38 4.65 19.37
N ALA A 234 -18.61 5.65 18.93
CA ALA A 234 -19.09 6.97 18.62
C ALA A 234 -18.82 7.34 17.16
N LEU A 235 -19.79 7.98 16.52
CA LEU A 235 -19.63 8.61 15.21
C LEU A 235 -19.86 10.11 15.35
N ASN A 236 -18.83 10.90 15.09
CA ASN A 236 -18.88 12.35 15.07
C ASN A 236 -18.83 12.83 13.61
N ILE A 237 -19.82 13.58 13.18
CA ILE A 237 -19.87 14.17 11.84
C ILE A 237 -19.70 15.67 12.02
N GLY A 238 -18.60 16.22 11.44
CA GLY A 238 -18.36 17.64 11.41
C GLY A 238 -19.26 18.35 10.40
N SER A 239 -19.50 19.60 10.62
CA SER A 239 -20.26 20.51 9.75
C SER A 239 -19.32 21.40 8.96
#